data_781649099f45158554ce285dc9514341
#
_entry.id   781649099f45158554ce285dc9514341
#
_cell.length_a   1.000
_cell.length_b   1.000
_cell.length_c   1.000
_cell.angle_alpha   90.00
_cell.angle_beta   90.00
_cell.angle_gamma   90.00
#
_symmetry.space_group_name_H-M   'P 1'
#
loop_
_entity.id
_entity.type
_entity.pdbx_description
1 polymer ?
#
loop_
_entity_poly.entity_id
_entity_poly.type
_entity_poly.pdbx_seq_one_letter_code
_entity_poly.pdbx_strand_id
1 'polypeptide(L)'
;MKLRQLLSGLILACFASVALADLEPWTDYDIEEGVTNVTTVKVDSNMIDKYLEGLKQTWAPANEVQKELGYIEGYWIHVSQLPNSGDFNVVLGVDFKNSASLQPDKAQYDAFMKKWGEENQKRSDKIVLTYPDIREINGEYLMRRITFK
;
A
#
# COMPACT_ATOMS: atom_id res chain seq x y z
N MET A 1 36.76 -59.10 49.33
CA MET A 1 35.89 -57.92 49.28
C MET A 1 36.14 -57.22 47.95
N LYS A 2 35.17 -57.23 47.03
CA LYS A 2 35.33 -56.66 45.67
C LYS A 2 34.73 -55.22 45.66
N LEU A 3 35.58 -54.25 45.42
CA LEU A 3 35.21 -52.84 45.29
C LEU A 3 34.69 -52.61 43.87
N ARG A 4 33.37 -52.34 43.71
CA ARG A 4 32.75 -51.97 42.44
C ARG A 4 32.87 -50.46 42.27
N GLN A 5 33.68 -50.02 41.32
CA GLN A 5 33.75 -48.64 40.87
C GLN A 5 32.52 -48.36 39.95
N LEU A 6 31.67 -47.43 40.35
CA LEU A 6 30.60 -46.87 39.54
C LEU A 6 31.18 -45.69 38.76
N LEU A 7 31.35 -45.87 37.45
CA LEU A 7 31.64 -44.76 36.54
C LEU A 7 30.32 -44.06 36.22
N SER A 8 30.12 -42.87 36.81
CA SER A 8 29.04 -41.97 36.43
C SER A 8 29.49 -41.16 35.20
N GLY A 9 29.01 -41.55 34.01
CA GLY A 9 29.18 -40.77 32.80
C GLY A 9 28.31 -39.52 32.81
N LEU A 10 28.92 -38.34 32.90
CA LEU A 10 28.26 -37.03 32.79
C LEU A 10 28.05 -36.76 31.27
N ILE A 11 26.83 -36.97 30.79
CA ILE A 11 26.44 -36.56 29.42
C ILE A 11 26.20 -35.05 29.44
N LEU A 12 27.18 -34.31 28.93
CA LEU A 12 27.08 -32.88 28.68
C LEU A 12 26.25 -32.67 27.40
N ALA A 13 24.93 -32.44 27.56
CA ALA A 13 24.08 -32.06 26.45
C ALA A 13 24.40 -30.61 26.03
N CYS A 14 25.16 -30.43 24.97
CA CYS A 14 25.34 -29.15 24.31
C CYS A 14 24.01 -28.76 23.65
N PHE A 15 23.18 -27.93 24.31
CA PHE A 15 22.12 -27.21 23.65
C PHE A 15 22.76 -26.15 22.77
N ALA A 16 22.92 -26.45 21.48
CA ALA A 16 23.21 -25.45 20.49
C ALA A 16 21.99 -24.52 20.40
N SER A 17 22.06 -23.35 21.03
CA SER A 17 21.10 -22.28 20.83
C SER A 17 21.21 -21.87 19.37
N VAL A 18 20.21 -22.22 18.54
CA VAL A 18 20.08 -21.64 17.21
C VAL A 18 19.71 -20.17 17.46
N ALA A 19 20.69 -19.29 17.42
CA ALA A 19 20.44 -17.85 17.33
C ALA A 19 19.71 -17.64 16.00
N LEU A 20 18.41 -17.37 16.06
CA LEU A 20 17.71 -16.82 14.93
C LEU A 20 18.36 -15.45 14.71
N ALA A 21 19.13 -15.31 13.64
CA ALA A 21 19.66 -14.03 13.24
C ALA A 21 18.48 -13.17 12.84
N ASP A 22 18.20 -12.12 13.63
CA ASP A 22 17.22 -11.11 13.24
C ASP A 22 17.72 -10.40 11.99
N LEU A 23 16.81 -10.18 11.01
CA LEU A 23 17.15 -9.42 9.80
C LEU A 23 17.44 -7.97 10.17
N GLU A 24 18.54 -7.44 9.65
CA GLU A 24 19.01 -6.10 9.93
C GLU A 24 18.76 -5.16 8.73
N PRO A 25 18.01 -4.05 8.91
CA PRO A 25 17.82 -3.06 7.86
C PRO A 25 19.14 -2.55 7.27
N TRP A 26 19.20 -2.35 5.97
CA TRP A 26 20.33 -1.91 5.14
C TRP A 26 21.53 -2.90 5.11
N THR A 27 21.52 -3.93 5.96
CA THR A 27 22.48 -5.04 5.93
C THR A 27 21.93 -6.20 5.12
N ASP A 28 20.75 -6.70 5.49
CA ASP A 28 20.11 -7.87 4.88
C ASP A 28 19.06 -7.48 3.83
N TYR A 29 18.57 -6.25 3.91
CA TYR A 29 17.63 -5.69 2.95
C TYR A 29 17.74 -4.17 2.85
N ASP A 30 17.36 -3.63 1.70
CA ASP A 30 17.23 -2.20 1.46
C ASP A 30 15.77 -1.76 1.60
N ILE A 31 15.56 -0.56 2.15
CA ILE A 31 14.27 0.11 2.22
C ILE A 31 14.29 1.22 1.17
N GLU A 32 13.41 1.14 0.17
CA GLU A 32 13.34 2.15 -0.88
C GLU A 32 12.84 3.51 -0.34
N GLU A 33 13.32 4.60 -0.93
CA GLU A 33 12.87 5.96 -0.57
C GLU A 33 11.42 6.22 -1.01
N GLY A 34 11.02 5.61 -2.12
CA GLY A 34 9.67 5.69 -2.66
C GLY A 34 8.61 5.22 -1.67
N VAL A 35 7.47 5.87 -1.69
CA VAL A 35 6.30 5.53 -0.87
C VAL A 35 5.09 5.36 -1.75
N THR A 36 4.31 4.32 -1.50
CA THR A 36 3.03 4.08 -2.17
C THR A 36 1.89 4.26 -1.16
N ASN A 37 0.96 5.17 -1.45
CA ASN A 37 -0.34 5.19 -0.77
C ASN A 37 -1.22 4.12 -1.40
N VAL A 38 -1.73 3.19 -0.60
CA VAL A 38 -2.58 2.08 -1.04
C VAL A 38 -3.92 2.19 -0.34
N THR A 39 -5.00 2.24 -1.12
CA THR A 39 -6.38 2.23 -0.63
C THR A 39 -7.07 0.94 -1.03
N THR A 40 -7.56 0.17 -0.07
CA THR A 40 -8.34 -1.04 -0.31
C THR A 40 -9.83 -0.72 -0.24
N VAL A 41 -10.57 -1.18 -1.24
CA VAL A 41 -11.98 -0.86 -1.43
C VAL A 41 -12.79 -2.14 -1.63
N LYS A 42 -13.89 -2.25 -0.90
CA LYS A 42 -14.93 -3.25 -1.16
C LYS A 42 -16.04 -2.60 -1.97
N VAL A 43 -16.14 -2.99 -3.22
CA VAL A 43 -17.23 -2.60 -4.11
C VAL A 43 -18.29 -3.68 -4.09
N ASP A 44 -19.55 -3.26 -4.03
CA ASP A 44 -20.72 -4.16 -3.97
C ASP A 44 -20.82 -5.05 -5.21
N SER A 45 -21.51 -6.16 -5.05
CA SER A 45 -21.76 -7.10 -6.14
C SER A 45 -22.41 -6.40 -7.34
N ASN A 46 -21.86 -6.64 -8.55
CA ASN A 46 -22.29 -6.06 -9.81
C ASN A 46 -22.12 -4.52 -9.94
N MET A 47 -21.38 -3.88 -8.99
CA MET A 47 -21.13 -2.43 -9.05
C MET A 47 -19.70 -2.07 -9.47
N ILE A 48 -18.83 -3.06 -9.73
CA ILE A 48 -17.42 -2.81 -10.10
C ILE A 48 -17.34 -1.92 -11.35
N ASP A 49 -18.07 -2.24 -12.40
CA ASP A 49 -18.02 -1.46 -13.65
C ASP A 49 -18.49 -0.01 -13.42
N LYS A 50 -19.54 0.17 -12.62
CA LYS A 50 -20.05 1.50 -12.27
C LYS A 50 -19.01 2.28 -11.44
N TYR A 51 -18.33 1.62 -10.52
CA TYR A 51 -17.27 2.24 -9.73
C TYR A 51 -16.07 2.63 -10.60
N LEU A 52 -15.62 1.73 -11.48
CA LEU A 52 -14.52 2.00 -12.43
C LEU A 52 -14.86 3.13 -13.39
N GLU A 53 -16.10 3.23 -13.88
CA GLU A 53 -16.57 4.35 -14.70
C GLU A 53 -16.50 5.68 -13.94
N GLY A 54 -16.84 5.67 -12.65
CA GLY A 54 -16.66 6.81 -11.77
C GLY A 54 -15.20 7.21 -11.62
N LEU A 55 -14.31 6.24 -11.31
CA LEU A 55 -12.87 6.48 -11.18
C LEU A 55 -12.25 7.04 -12.46
N LYS A 56 -12.67 6.56 -13.63
CA LYS A 56 -12.24 7.06 -14.95
C LYS A 56 -12.57 8.55 -15.15
N GLN A 57 -13.63 9.03 -14.53
CA GLN A 57 -14.06 10.42 -14.66
C GLN A 57 -13.56 11.34 -13.54
N THR A 58 -13.05 10.79 -12.44
CA THR A 58 -12.65 11.52 -11.22
C THR A 58 -11.20 11.27 -10.84
N TRP A 59 -10.94 10.13 -10.23
CA TRP A 59 -9.68 9.81 -9.60
C TRP A 59 -8.51 9.65 -10.60
N ALA A 60 -8.74 8.95 -11.71
CA ALA A 60 -7.68 8.72 -12.69
C ALA A 60 -7.23 10.03 -13.37
N PRO A 61 -8.11 10.90 -13.89
CA PRO A 61 -7.66 12.15 -14.49
C PRO A 61 -7.10 13.14 -13.46
N ALA A 62 -7.53 13.12 -12.20
CA ALA A 62 -6.92 13.93 -11.15
C ALA A 62 -5.46 13.48 -10.88
N ASN A 63 -5.21 12.18 -10.83
CA ASN A 63 -3.85 11.65 -10.67
C ASN A 63 -2.99 11.90 -11.92
N GLU A 64 -3.57 11.89 -13.12
CA GLU A 64 -2.82 12.26 -14.33
C GLU A 64 -2.35 13.72 -14.25
N VAL A 65 -3.20 14.65 -13.80
CA VAL A 65 -2.80 16.04 -13.55
C VAL A 65 -1.66 16.13 -12.52
N GLN A 66 -1.73 15.37 -11.41
CA GLN A 66 -0.67 15.35 -10.41
C GLN A 66 0.66 14.81 -10.98
N LYS A 67 0.59 13.76 -11.81
CA LYS A 67 1.75 13.18 -12.49
C LYS A 67 2.38 14.17 -13.47
N GLU A 68 1.58 14.85 -14.29
CA GLU A 68 2.06 15.89 -15.20
C GLU A 68 2.70 17.08 -14.47
N LEU A 69 2.26 17.38 -13.25
CA LEU A 69 2.87 18.40 -12.37
C LEU A 69 4.12 17.88 -11.64
N GLY A 70 4.44 16.60 -11.74
CA GLY A 70 5.56 15.96 -11.06
C GLY A 70 5.37 15.74 -9.55
N TYR A 71 4.13 15.71 -9.07
CA TYR A 71 3.81 15.52 -7.66
C TYR A 71 3.75 14.05 -7.27
N ILE A 72 3.47 13.17 -8.22
CA ILE A 72 3.47 11.71 -8.08
C ILE A 72 4.28 11.07 -9.20
N GLU A 73 4.83 9.88 -8.96
CA GLU A 73 5.54 9.08 -9.96
C GLU A 73 4.55 8.31 -10.85
N GLY A 74 3.45 7.86 -10.27
CA GLY A 74 2.42 7.09 -10.95
C GLY A 74 1.22 6.78 -10.09
N TYR A 75 0.25 6.12 -10.73
CA TYR A 75 -0.93 5.58 -10.06
C TYR A 75 -1.41 4.32 -10.78
N TRP A 76 -2.15 3.47 -10.07
CA TRP A 76 -2.64 2.21 -10.62
C TRP A 76 -3.93 1.76 -9.91
N ILE A 77 -4.68 0.91 -10.59
CA ILE A 77 -5.91 0.29 -10.10
C ILE A 77 -5.78 -1.22 -10.31
N HIS A 78 -5.96 -1.99 -9.25
CA HIS A 78 -6.07 -3.44 -9.33
C HIS A 78 -7.49 -3.89 -8.96
N VAL A 79 -8.02 -4.84 -9.72
CA VAL A 79 -9.33 -5.46 -9.47
C VAL A 79 -9.14 -6.95 -9.29
N SER A 80 -9.75 -7.52 -8.25
CA SER A 80 -9.73 -8.97 -8.04
C SER A 80 -10.45 -9.69 -9.17
N GLN A 81 -9.80 -10.70 -9.73
CA GLN A 81 -10.38 -11.56 -10.75
C GLN A 81 -11.19 -12.74 -10.14
N LEU A 82 -11.15 -12.89 -8.82
CA LEU A 82 -11.85 -13.95 -8.13
C LEU A 82 -13.21 -13.44 -7.63
N PRO A 83 -14.30 -14.21 -7.84
CA PRO A 83 -15.66 -13.77 -7.49
C PRO A 83 -15.87 -13.63 -5.97
N ASN A 84 -15.14 -14.41 -5.17
CA ASN A 84 -15.23 -14.40 -3.71
C ASN A 84 -14.01 -13.71 -3.09
N SER A 85 -13.81 -12.44 -3.42
CA SER A 85 -12.82 -11.60 -2.75
C SER A 85 -13.23 -11.37 -1.28
N GLY A 86 -12.27 -11.46 -0.36
CA GLY A 86 -12.48 -11.22 1.07
C GLY A 86 -12.90 -9.77 1.38
N ASP A 87 -12.10 -9.06 2.18
CA ASP A 87 -12.44 -7.73 2.68
C ASP A 87 -12.40 -6.63 1.62
N PHE A 88 -11.73 -6.85 0.49
CA PHE A 88 -11.69 -5.89 -0.62
C PHE A 88 -11.66 -6.61 -1.98
N ASN A 89 -12.04 -5.90 -3.04
CA ASN A 89 -12.00 -6.39 -4.42
C ASN A 89 -11.42 -5.38 -5.41
N VAL A 90 -11.17 -4.14 -4.96
CA VAL A 90 -10.44 -3.12 -5.72
C VAL A 90 -9.33 -2.55 -4.84
N VAL A 91 -8.18 -2.26 -5.43
CA VAL A 91 -7.06 -1.58 -4.78
C VAL A 91 -6.62 -0.41 -5.66
N LEU A 92 -6.49 0.75 -5.05
CA LEU A 92 -5.97 1.96 -5.69
C LEU A 92 -4.59 2.24 -5.11
N GLY A 93 -3.64 2.59 -5.98
CA GLY A 93 -2.29 2.95 -5.56
C GLY A 93 -1.82 4.26 -6.17
N VAL A 94 -1.12 5.07 -5.38
CA VAL A 94 -0.44 6.28 -5.82
C VAL A 94 1.01 6.23 -5.34
N ASP A 95 1.93 6.33 -6.27
CA ASP A 95 3.36 6.22 -6.02
C ASP A 95 3.99 7.61 -5.92
N PHE A 96 4.70 7.87 -4.83
CA PHE A 96 5.42 9.10 -4.55
C PHE A 96 6.92 8.84 -4.52
N LYS A 97 7.71 9.81 -4.97
CA LYS A 97 9.16 9.73 -4.98
C LYS A 97 9.77 9.46 -3.60
N ASN A 98 9.21 10.08 -2.56
CA ASN A 98 9.59 9.90 -1.15
C ASN A 98 8.54 10.49 -0.22
N SER A 99 8.74 10.37 1.09
CA SER A 99 7.81 10.90 2.11
C SER A 99 7.69 12.43 2.12
N ALA A 100 8.68 13.17 1.63
CA ALA A 100 8.61 14.63 1.56
C ALA A 100 7.52 15.10 0.58
N SER A 101 7.22 14.28 -0.45
CA SER A 101 6.14 14.55 -1.41
C SER A 101 4.73 14.54 -0.79
N LEU A 102 4.61 14.05 0.44
CA LEU A 102 3.33 14.00 1.18
C LEU A 102 3.12 15.23 2.08
N GLN A 103 4.09 16.14 2.15
CA GLN A 103 3.96 17.33 2.98
C GLN A 103 2.97 18.32 2.35
N PRO A 104 2.10 18.96 3.16
CA PRO A 104 1.19 19.97 2.65
C PRO A 104 1.95 21.13 1.99
N ASP A 105 1.57 21.44 0.76
CA ASP A 105 2.14 22.56 0.00
C ASP A 105 1.02 23.34 -0.71
N LYS A 106 0.83 24.59 -0.27
CA LYS A 106 -0.21 25.45 -0.83
C LYS A 106 0.03 25.80 -2.29
N ALA A 107 1.28 25.99 -2.71
CA ALA A 107 1.59 26.34 -4.09
C ALA A 107 1.30 25.16 -5.03
N GLN A 108 1.61 23.93 -4.60
CA GLN A 108 1.25 22.73 -5.34
C GLN A 108 -0.27 22.56 -5.44
N TYR A 109 -0.99 22.79 -4.34
CA TYR A 109 -2.45 22.74 -4.36
C TYR A 109 -3.05 23.76 -5.35
N ASP A 110 -2.61 25.02 -5.30
CA ASP A 110 -3.09 26.06 -6.19
C ASP A 110 -2.78 25.74 -7.68
N ALA A 111 -1.59 25.21 -7.96
CA ALA A 111 -1.21 24.78 -9.31
C ALA A 111 -2.06 23.59 -9.79
N PHE A 112 -2.32 22.63 -8.92
CA PHE A 112 -3.22 21.50 -9.21
C PHE A 112 -4.63 22.02 -9.53
N MET A 113 -5.23 22.82 -8.67
CA MET A 113 -6.59 23.33 -8.86
C MET A 113 -6.72 24.16 -10.14
N LYS A 114 -5.71 24.96 -10.46
CA LYS A 114 -5.66 25.71 -11.71
C LYS A 114 -5.66 24.82 -12.95
N LYS A 115 -4.90 23.70 -12.91
CA LYS A 115 -4.80 22.76 -14.03
C LYS A 115 -6.01 21.82 -14.10
N TRP A 116 -6.51 21.37 -12.96
CA TRP A 116 -7.70 20.53 -12.84
C TRP A 116 -8.96 21.23 -13.36
N GLY A 117 -9.17 22.46 -12.95
CA GLY A 117 -10.25 23.33 -13.40
C GLY A 117 -11.59 23.06 -12.71
N GLU A 118 -12.43 24.10 -12.69
CA GLU A 118 -13.73 24.07 -11.98
C GLU A 118 -14.72 23.05 -12.56
N GLU A 119 -14.72 22.81 -13.86
CA GLU A 119 -15.65 21.85 -14.48
C GLU A 119 -15.34 20.42 -14.04
N ASN A 120 -14.06 20.05 -14.02
CA ASN A 120 -13.62 18.76 -13.51
C ASN A 120 -13.96 18.61 -12.02
N GLN A 121 -13.74 19.67 -11.23
CA GLN A 121 -14.07 19.67 -9.82
C GLN A 121 -15.56 19.45 -9.60
N LYS A 122 -16.42 20.20 -10.25
CA LYS A 122 -17.87 20.06 -10.14
C LYS A 122 -18.40 18.69 -10.58
N ARG A 123 -17.80 18.13 -11.62
CA ARG A 123 -18.13 16.77 -12.09
C ARG A 123 -17.70 15.74 -11.05
N SER A 124 -16.48 15.85 -10.54
CA SER A 124 -15.94 14.96 -9.53
C SER A 124 -16.80 14.98 -8.27
N ASP A 125 -17.14 16.16 -7.75
CA ASP A 125 -17.96 16.33 -6.55
C ASP A 125 -19.31 15.61 -6.66
N LYS A 126 -19.95 15.66 -7.83
CA LYS A 126 -21.22 14.96 -8.06
C LYS A 126 -21.07 13.44 -8.08
N ILE A 127 -20.00 12.94 -8.70
CA ILE A 127 -19.79 11.49 -8.85
C ILE A 127 -19.39 10.87 -7.52
N VAL A 128 -18.48 11.50 -6.76
CA VAL A 128 -17.98 10.93 -5.49
C VAL A 128 -19.07 10.81 -4.42
N LEU A 129 -20.12 11.65 -4.50
CA LEU A 129 -21.28 11.54 -3.61
C LEU A 129 -22.05 10.23 -3.77
N THR A 130 -21.91 9.56 -4.92
CA THR A 130 -22.56 8.26 -5.18
C THR A 130 -21.74 7.06 -4.69
N TYR A 131 -20.47 7.25 -4.33
CA TYR A 131 -19.59 6.15 -3.96
C TYR A 131 -20.01 5.42 -2.68
N PRO A 132 -20.45 6.09 -1.59
CA PRO A 132 -20.89 5.40 -0.38
C PRO A 132 -22.03 4.40 -0.60
N ASP A 133 -22.82 4.61 -1.66
CA ASP A 133 -23.95 3.72 -2.00
C ASP A 133 -23.50 2.40 -2.70
N ILE A 134 -22.26 2.33 -3.17
CA ILE A 134 -21.77 1.22 -3.99
C ILE A 134 -20.44 0.63 -3.53
N ARG A 135 -19.79 1.26 -2.55
CA ARG A 135 -18.48 0.78 -2.07
C ARG A 135 -18.17 1.25 -0.65
N GLU A 136 -17.29 0.53 0.02
CA GLU A 136 -16.68 0.87 1.30
C GLU A 136 -15.15 0.92 1.18
N ILE A 137 -14.50 1.89 1.83
CA ILE A 137 -13.04 1.91 1.99
C ILE A 137 -12.71 1.13 3.24
N ASN A 138 -11.97 0.03 3.09
CA ASN A 138 -11.65 -0.88 4.20
C ASN A 138 -10.26 -0.64 4.80
N GLY A 139 -9.39 0.07 4.08
CA GLY A 139 -8.08 0.41 4.60
C GLY A 139 -7.32 1.39 3.73
N GLU A 140 -6.46 2.16 4.38
CA GLU A 140 -5.49 3.05 3.76
C GLU A 140 -4.12 2.79 4.37
N TYR A 141 -3.12 2.63 3.52
CA TYR A 141 -1.77 2.23 3.92
C TYR A 141 -0.74 3.11 3.24
N LEU A 142 0.32 3.44 3.96
CA LEU A 142 1.52 4.03 3.38
C LEU A 142 2.63 2.98 3.41
N MET A 143 3.02 2.49 2.24
CA MET A 143 3.91 1.34 2.08
C MET A 143 5.24 1.76 1.48
N ARG A 144 6.30 1.01 1.82
CA ARG A 144 7.61 1.08 1.17
C ARG A 144 7.99 -0.28 0.65
N ARG A 145 8.68 -0.29 -0.47
CA ARG A 145 9.27 -1.53 -0.99
C ARG A 145 10.52 -1.87 -0.20
N ILE A 146 10.65 -3.17 0.08
CA ILE A 146 11.84 -3.78 0.67
C ILE A 146 12.43 -4.73 -0.36
N THR A 147 13.75 -4.66 -0.55
CA THR A 147 14.49 -5.55 -1.46
C THR A 147 15.55 -6.30 -0.66
N PHE A 148 15.47 -7.62 -0.59
CA PHE A 148 16.49 -8.46 0.05
C PHE A 148 17.78 -8.47 -0.76
N LYS A 149 18.90 -8.51 -0.05
CA LYS A 149 20.26 -8.62 -0.63
C LYS A 149 20.67 -10.07 -0.83
#